data_7888947db5185940eb8bdcf35915b724
#
_entry.id   7888947db5185940eb8bdcf35915b724
#
_cell.length_a   1.000
_cell.length_b   1.000
_cell.length_c   1.000
_cell.angle_alpha   90.00
_cell.angle_beta   90.00
_cell.angle_gamma   90.00
#
_symmetry.space_group_name_H-M   'P 1'
#
loop_
_entity.id
_entity.type
_entity.pdbx_description
1 polymer ?
#
loop_
_entity_poly.entity_id
_entity_poly.type
_entity_poly.pdbx_seq_one_letter_code
_entity_poly.pdbx_strand_id
1 'polypeptide(L)'
;MVYNGILRRFPKELYDVFAEKDNRFSTSIFVLVSAVQKLSRCMNIPAGMMLFRGLGGTLELPDSFTTADENGCKGYCEFGFMSTTADRKVAVQYSGVKDISVTNFWKAKNPASRCTARNMSS
;
A
#
# COMPACT_ATOMS: atom_id res chain seq x y z
N MET A 1 11.12 -0.55 8.29
CA MET A 1 11.58 -0.70 6.89
C MET A 1 11.97 0.67 6.36
N VAL A 2 13.25 0.94 6.19
CA VAL A 2 13.83 2.26 5.87
C VAL A 2 13.25 2.85 4.58
N TYR A 3 13.18 2.07 3.50
CA TYR A 3 12.66 2.56 2.21
C TYR A 3 11.23 3.10 2.28
N ASN A 4 10.36 2.47 3.04
CA ASN A 4 9.00 2.95 3.21
C ASN A 4 8.93 4.26 4.00
N GLY A 5 9.83 4.46 4.98
CA GLY A 5 9.96 5.73 5.68
C GLY A 5 10.33 6.86 4.72
N ILE A 6 11.26 6.61 3.81
CA ILE A 6 11.69 7.59 2.81
C ILE A 6 10.56 7.88 1.80
N LEU A 7 9.91 6.85 1.26
CA LEU A 7 8.85 7.00 0.28
C LEU A 7 7.63 7.74 0.82
N ARG A 8 7.26 7.45 2.08
CA ARG A 8 6.14 8.12 2.77
C ARG A 8 6.51 9.44 3.39
N ARG A 9 7.80 9.76 3.49
CA ARG A 9 8.35 10.88 4.27
C ARG A 9 7.91 10.86 5.74
N PHE A 10 7.77 9.64 6.29
CA PHE A 10 7.27 9.42 7.63
C PHE A 10 7.94 8.19 8.30
N PRO A 11 8.29 8.25 9.60
CA PRO A 11 8.27 9.46 10.41
C PRO A 11 9.31 10.51 9.92
N LYS A 12 9.02 11.78 10.19
CA LYS A 12 9.83 12.91 9.68
C LYS A 12 11.29 12.82 10.11
N GLU A 13 11.52 12.44 11.37
CA GLU A 13 12.86 12.31 11.94
C GLU A 13 13.72 11.30 11.16
N LEU A 14 13.13 10.19 10.75
CA LEU A 14 13.82 9.20 9.94
C LEU A 14 14.15 9.74 8.54
N TYR A 15 13.20 10.44 7.94
CA TYR A 15 13.40 11.04 6.62
C TYR A 15 14.52 12.08 6.65
N ASP A 16 14.51 12.97 7.65
CA ASP A 16 15.48 14.05 7.78
C ASP A 16 16.92 13.52 7.94
N VAL A 17 17.12 12.47 8.75
CA VAL A 17 18.45 11.81 8.91
C VAL A 17 19.02 11.33 7.57
N PHE A 18 18.21 10.78 6.70
CA PHE A 18 18.66 10.32 5.38
C PHE A 18 18.79 11.45 4.38
N ALA A 19 17.96 12.48 4.49
CA ALA A 19 18.04 13.67 3.65
C ALA A 19 19.30 14.46 3.92
N GLU A 20 19.69 14.63 5.19
CA GLU A 20 20.91 15.30 5.61
C GLU A 20 22.18 14.59 5.13
N LYS A 21 22.17 13.27 5.10
CA LYS A 21 23.28 12.45 4.60
C LYS A 21 23.33 12.32 3.09
N ASP A 22 22.43 13.00 2.37
CA ASP A 22 22.20 12.87 0.91
C ASP A 22 22.03 11.41 0.44
N ASN A 23 21.58 10.54 1.35
CA ASN A 23 21.36 9.13 1.05
C ASN A 23 19.87 8.81 1.00
N ARG A 24 19.25 9.04 -0.14
CA ARG A 24 17.83 8.76 -0.38
C ARG A 24 17.57 7.36 -0.95
N PHE A 25 18.60 6.53 -1.04
CA PHE A 25 18.52 5.18 -1.61
C PHE A 25 17.85 5.13 -2.99
N SER A 26 18.04 6.16 -3.79
CA SER A 26 17.35 6.32 -5.09
C SER A 26 17.56 5.13 -6.00
N THR A 27 18.80 4.63 -6.11
CA THR A 27 19.12 3.46 -6.92
C THR A 27 18.42 2.19 -6.41
N SER A 28 18.45 1.94 -5.10
CA SER A 28 17.81 0.77 -4.50
C SER A 28 16.29 0.80 -4.69
N ILE A 29 15.68 1.96 -4.48
CA ILE A 29 14.25 2.17 -4.69
C ILE A 29 13.89 1.97 -6.16
N PHE A 30 14.68 2.53 -7.09
CA PHE A 30 14.48 2.36 -8.53
C PHE A 30 14.53 0.89 -8.94
N VAL A 31 15.52 0.13 -8.46
CA VAL A 31 15.63 -1.30 -8.76
C VAL A 31 14.43 -2.07 -8.22
N LEU A 32 14.01 -1.80 -6.99
CA LEU A 32 12.84 -2.46 -6.37
C LEU A 32 11.54 -2.14 -7.12
N VAL A 33 11.31 -0.88 -7.47
CA VAL A 33 10.13 -0.48 -8.26
C VAL A 33 10.15 -1.12 -9.63
N SER A 34 11.30 -1.13 -10.30
CA SER A 34 11.47 -1.78 -11.61
C SER A 34 11.19 -3.28 -11.55
N ALA A 35 11.65 -3.95 -10.49
CA ALA A 35 11.39 -5.37 -10.27
C ALA A 35 9.89 -5.65 -10.07
N VAL A 36 9.20 -4.86 -9.22
CA VAL A 36 7.75 -4.98 -9.00
C VAL A 36 6.99 -4.76 -10.31
N GLN A 37 7.35 -3.74 -11.10
CA GLN A 37 6.72 -3.48 -12.39
C GLN A 37 6.92 -4.62 -13.39
N LYS A 38 8.12 -5.21 -13.46
CA LYS A 38 8.39 -6.38 -14.32
C LYS A 38 7.57 -7.58 -13.87
N LEU A 39 7.54 -7.88 -12.57
CA LEU A 39 6.74 -8.98 -12.03
C LEU A 39 5.24 -8.78 -12.31
N SER A 40 4.72 -7.58 -12.17
CA SER A 40 3.30 -7.29 -12.42
C SER A 40 2.87 -7.52 -13.89
N ARG A 41 3.83 -7.49 -14.82
CA ARG A 41 3.58 -7.80 -16.25
C ARG A 41 3.61 -9.30 -16.53
N CYS A 42 4.36 -10.07 -15.73
CA CYS A 42 4.58 -11.49 -15.93
C CYS A 42 3.70 -12.37 -15.05
N MET A 43 3.15 -11.80 -13.96
CA MET A 43 2.36 -12.53 -12.98
C MET A 43 0.93 -11.98 -12.91
N ASN A 44 -0.04 -12.87 -12.96
CA ASN A 44 -1.43 -12.53 -12.72
C ASN A 44 -1.85 -13.05 -11.34
N ILE A 45 -2.46 -12.17 -10.55
CA ILE A 45 -3.11 -12.60 -9.32
C ILE A 45 -4.43 -13.27 -9.72
N PRO A 46 -4.68 -14.51 -9.27
CA PRO A 46 -5.93 -15.21 -9.61
C PRO A 46 -7.16 -14.38 -9.27
N ALA A 47 -8.16 -14.42 -10.16
CA ALA A 47 -9.43 -13.75 -9.90
C ALA A 47 -10.06 -14.29 -8.61
N GLY A 48 -10.51 -13.40 -7.74
CA GLY A 48 -11.11 -13.77 -6.45
C GLY A 48 -10.12 -14.05 -5.32
N MET A 49 -8.81 -14.05 -5.57
CA MET A 49 -7.82 -14.17 -4.51
C MET A 49 -7.92 -13.00 -3.54
N MET A 50 -8.03 -13.31 -2.25
CA MET A 50 -8.03 -12.29 -1.20
C MET A 50 -6.62 -12.11 -0.66
N LEU A 51 -6.17 -10.86 -0.61
CA LEU A 51 -4.91 -10.48 0.00
C LEU A 51 -5.20 -9.70 1.29
N PHE A 52 -4.46 -10.02 2.33
CA PHE A 52 -4.59 -9.42 3.65
C PHE A 52 -3.34 -8.63 3.99
N ARG A 53 -3.52 -7.56 4.75
CA ARG A 53 -2.45 -6.78 5.35
C ARG A 53 -2.78 -6.52 6.80
N GLY A 54 -1.87 -6.85 7.70
CA GLY A 54 -1.90 -6.42 9.08
C GLY A 54 -1.48 -4.96 9.19
N LEU A 55 -2.35 -4.13 9.74
CA LEU A 55 -2.06 -2.75 10.12
C LEU A 55 -1.86 -2.73 11.63
N GLY A 56 -0.76 -2.17 12.10
CA GLY A 56 -0.47 -2.09 13.52
C GLY A 56 -1.52 -1.24 14.26
N GLY A 57 -2.22 -1.85 15.22
CA GLY A 57 -3.22 -1.18 16.03
C GLY A 57 -4.62 -1.09 15.39
N THR A 58 -5.50 -0.34 16.07
CA THR A 58 -6.84 -0.03 15.56
C THR A 58 -6.74 1.17 14.64
N LEU A 59 -7.05 0.98 13.35
CA LEU A 59 -7.07 2.04 12.37
C LEU A 59 -8.50 2.29 11.92
N GLU A 60 -8.99 3.50 12.11
CA GLU A 60 -10.19 3.97 11.44
C GLU A 60 -9.84 4.31 10.00
N LEU A 61 -10.58 3.70 9.06
CA LEU A 61 -10.37 4.00 7.65
C LEU A 61 -10.92 5.41 7.36
N PRO A 62 -10.15 6.25 6.65
CA PRO A 62 -10.64 7.55 6.21
C PRO A 62 -11.91 7.44 5.35
N ASP A 63 -12.74 8.47 5.37
CA ASP A 63 -13.99 8.52 4.59
C ASP A 63 -13.78 8.29 3.09
N SER A 64 -12.60 8.61 2.57
CA SER A 64 -12.21 8.35 1.19
C SER A 64 -12.28 6.86 0.78
N PHE A 65 -12.29 5.92 1.74
CA PHE A 65 -12.49 4.50 1.44
C PHE A 65 -13.94 4.12 1.16
N THR A 66 -14.87 4.87 1.71
CA THR A 66 -16.33 4.61 1.63
C THR A 66 -17.03 5.59 0.70
N THR A 67 -16.59 6.83 0.69
CA THR A 67 -17.17 7.93 -0.08
C THR A 67 -16.34 8.21 -1.32
N ALA A 68 -16.99 8.27 -2.48
CA ALA A 68 -16.31 8.61 -3.73
C ALA A 68 -15.94 10.10 -3.76
N ASP A 69 -14.79 10.42 -4.34
CA ASP A 69 -14.40 11.79 -4.66
C ASP A 69 -15.19 12.34 -5.87
N GLU A 70 -14.89 13.57 -6.25
CA GLU A 70 -15.50 14.24 -7.41
C GLU A 70 -15.31 13.50 -8.76
N ASN A 71 -14.29 12.63 -8.83
CA ASN A 71 -13.99 11.79 -10.00
C ASN A 71 -14.60 10.39 -9.91
N GLY A 72 -15.37 10.11 -8.85
CA GLY A 72 -15.96 8.80 -8.60
C GLY A 72 -14.96 7.76 -8.06
N CYS A 73 -13.77 8.17 -7.64
CA CYS A 73 -12.74 7.29 -7.10
C CYS A 73 -12.91 7.12 -5.59
N LYS A 74 -12.72 5.88 -5.12
CA LYS A 74 -12.68 5.52 -3.69
C LYS A 74 -11.34 4.87 -3.39
N GLY A 75 -10.74 5.23 -2.27
CA GLY A 75 -9.52 4.57 -1.82
C GLY A 75 -8.46 5.52 -1.30
N TYR A 76 -7.25 4.99 -1.23
CA TYR A 76 -6.07 5.70 -0.76
C TYR A 76 -4.87 5.31 -1.60
N CYS A 77 -3.97 6.26 -1.83
CA CYS A 77 -2.71 6.00 -2.51
C CYS A 77 -1.61 5.69 -1.50
N GLU A 78 -1.05 4.50 -1.55
CA GLU A 78 0.11 4.11 -0.76
C GLU A 78 1.38 4.43 -1.54
N PHE A 79 2.19 5.35 -1.03
CA PHE A 79 3.46 5.75 -1.65
C PHE A 79 4.61 4.77 -1.35
N GLY A 80 4.47 3.93 -0.33
CA GLY A 80 5.47 2.93 0.04
C GLY A 80 5.21 1.56 -0.57
N PHE A 81 6.14 0.64 -0.36
CA PHE A 81 5.93 -0.76 -0.70
C PHE A 81 4.91 -1.37 0.27
N MET A 82 3.82 -1.89 -0.28
CA MET A 82 2.77 -2.52 0.49
C MET A 82 2.92 -4.04 0.44
N SER A 83 3.39 -4.63 1.53
CA SER A 83 3.42 -6.09 1.67
C SER A 83 2.04 -6.64 2.04
N THR A 84 1.66 -7.71 1.39
CA THR A 84 0.41 -8.42 1.62
C THR A 84 0.67 -9.93 1.72
N THR A 85 -0.29 -10.68 2.24
CA THR A 85 -0.26 -12.13 2.33
C THR A 85 -1.62 -12.72 1.97
N ALA A 86 -1.63 -13.93 1.42
CA ALA A 86 -2.86 -14.70 1.22
C ALA A 86 -3.34 -15.37 2.52
N ASP A 87 -2.48 -15.50 3.51
CA ASP A 87 -2.81 -16.10 4.80
C ASP A 87 -3.29 -15.03 5.80
N ARG A 88 -4.56 -15.13 6.18
CA ARG A 88 -5.17 -14.22 7.17
C ARG A 88 -4.47 -14.29 8.53
N LYS A 89 -4.01 -15.48 8.98
CA LYS A 89 -3.36 -15.64 10.28
C LYS A 89 -2.03 -14.87 10.34
N VAL A 90 -1.28 -14.90 9.26
CA VAL A 90 -0.04 -14.13 9.11
C VAL A 90 -0.33 -12.62 9.20
N ALA A 91 -1.37 -12.14 8.54
CA ALA A 91 -1.75 -10.72 8.62
C ALA A 91 -2.16 -10.31 10.04
N VAL A 92 -2.90 -11.16 10.77
CA VAL A 92 -3.26 -10.93 12.18
C VAL A 92 -2.01 -10.84 13.04
N GLN A 93 -1.08 -11.77 12.88
CA GLN A 93 0.15 -11.79 13.65
C GLN A 93 0.97 -10.50 13.44
N TYR A 94 1.05 -10.01 12.19
CA TYR A 94 1.72 -8.75 11.87
C TYR A 94 0.97 -7.50 12.36
N SER A 95 -0.34 -7.58 12.60
CA SER A 95 -1.10 -6.46 13.16
C SER A 95 -0.81 -6.20 14.64
N GLY A 96 -0.23 -7.18 15.35
CA GLY A 96 0.03 -7.09 16.79
C GLY A 96 -1.24 -7.11 17.65
N VAL A 97 -2.41 -7.33 17.06
CA VAL A 97 -3.70 -7.37 17.78
C VAL A 97 -3.90 -8.76 18.34
N LYS A 98 -4.15 -8.85 19.67
CA LYS A 98 -4.38 -10.12 20.36
C LYS A 98 -5.80 -10.67 20.15
N ASP A 99 -6.76 -9.80 19.83
CA ASP A 99 -8.16 -10.19 19.64
C ASP A 99 -8.57 -10.02 18.16
N ILE A 100 -8.95 -11.15 17.55
CA ILE A 100 -9.30 -11.23 16.12
C ILE A 100 -10.64 -10.52 15.81
N SER A 101 -11.47 -10.27 16.82
CA SER A 101 -12.78 -9.63 16.64
C SER A 101 -12.69 -8.14 16.29
N VAL A 102 -11.56 -7.49 16.59
CA VAL A 102 -11.34 -6.04 16.43
C VAL A 102 -10.46 -5.71 15.21
N THR A 103 -10.03 -6.70 14.45
CA THR A 103 -9.09 -6.49 13.35
C THR A 103 -9.79 -5.94 12.11
N ASN A 104 -9.60 -4.67 11.84
CA ASN A 104 -9.91 -4.08 10.55
C ASN A 104 -8.91 -4.61 9.50
N PHE A 105 -9.32 -5.63 8.76
CA PHE A 105 -8.55 -6.14 7.63
C PHE A 105 -8.86 -5.33 6.39
N TRP A 106 -7.84 -4.78 5.79
CA TRP A 106 -7.97 -4.25 4.45
C TRP A 106 -8.10 -5.43 3.47
N LYS A 107 -9.25 -5.54 2.85
CA LYS A 107 -9.55 -6.53 1.83
C LYS A 107 -9.34 -5.90 0.46
N ALA A 108 -8.20 -6.16 -0.16
CA ALA A 108 -7.99 -5.76 -1.53
C ALA A 108 -8.91 -6.61 -2.43
N LYS A 109 -9.97 -6.01 -2.94
CA LYS A 109 -10.63 -6.54 -4.13
C LYS A 109 -9.72 -6.28 -5.33
N ASN A 110 -9.60 -7.29 -6.19
CA ASN A 110 -8.85 -7.25 -7.44
C ASN A 110 -9.04 -5.90 -8.17
N PRO A 111 -7.97 -5.17 -8.55
CA PRO A 111 -8.05 -3.86 -9.19
C PRO A 111 -8.52 -3.91 -10.66
N ALA A 112 -9.40 -4.83 -11.03
CA ALA A 112 -10.03 -4.85 -12.35
C ALA A 112 -11.01 -3.68 -12.59
N SER A 113 -11.30 -2.85 -11.59
CA SER A 113 -11.93 -1.55 -11.80
C SER A 113 -10.85 -0.50 -12.02
N ARG A 114 -10.32 -0.43 -13.24
CA ARG A 114 -9.58 0.75 -13.69
C ARG A 114 -10.45 1.98 -13.46
N CYS A 115 -9.96 2.95 -12.67
CA CYS A 115 -10.34 4.33 -12.90
C CYS A 115 -9.98 4.62 -14.35
N THR A 116 -10.95 4.61 -15.24
CA THR A 116 -10.77 5.11 -16.60
C THR A 116 -10.57 6.62 -16.45
N ALA A 117 -9.32 7.04 -16.42
CA ALA A 117 -8.99 8.42 -16.67
C ALA A 117 -9.57 8.74 -18.05
N ARG A 118 -10.72 9.44 -18.08
CA ARG A 118 -11.22 10.02 -19.31
C ARG A 118 -10.18 11.04 -19.74
N ASN A 119 -9.68 10.86 -20.96
CA ASN A 119 -8.88 11.84 -21.66
C ASN A 119 -9.51 13.21 -21.52
N MET A 120 -8.84 14.11 -20.81
CA MET A 120 -9.05 15.52 -20.98
C MET A 120 -8.22 15.96 -22.20
N SER A 121 -8.79 15.75 -23.38
CA SER A 121 -8.39 16.43 -24.60
C SER A 121 -9.52 17.40 -24.97
N SER A 122 -9.32 18.65 -24.66
CA SER A 122 -9.87 19.80 -25.37
C SER A 122 -9.03 21.02 -25.01
#